data_1c6ecad93b02e6779645a48da3bc5010
#
_entry.id   1c6ecad93b02e6779645a48da3bc5010
#
_cell.length_a   1.000
_cell.length_b   1.000
_cell.length_c   1.000
_cell.angle_alpha   90.00
_cell.angle_beta   90.00
_cell.angle_gamma   90.00
#
_symmetry.space_group_name_H-M   'P 1'
#
loop_
_entity.id
_entity.type
_entity.pdbx_description
1 polymer ?
#
loop_
_entity_poly.entity_id
_entity_poly.type
_entity_poly.pdbx_seq_one_letter_code
_entity_poly.pdbx_strand_id
1 'polypeptide(L)'
;MHVQVTKQDYSTQKEFYYLFCSDLHFGAKGQDVKALERDFNKAKELNARIYINGDLFDMILHQDRKRYTVGSDKYNSDNNINLAINEAYDFLEPYANQIEMIGCGNHETSVQKYHNIDVIQQTVWSMNK
;
A
#
# COMPACT_ATOMS: atom_id res chain seq x y z
N MET A 1 6.10 10.54 -19.34
CA MET A 1 6.26 10.79 -17.89
C MET A 1 4.97 11.43 -17.37
N HIS A 2 4.36 10.88 -16.34
CA HIS A 2 3.24 11.51 -15.66
C HIS A 2 3.76 12.18 -14.40
N VAL A 3 3.42 13.45 -14.22
CA VAL A 3 3.76 14.22 -13.02
C VAL A 3 2.47 14.49 -12.27
N GLN A 4 2.39 14.01 -11.03
CA GLN A 4 1.30 14.34 -10.13
C GLN A 4 1.71 15.56 -9.29
N VAL A 5 0.86 16.57 -9.28
CA VAL A 5 1.07 17.79 -8.49
C VAL A 5 0.05 17.86 -7.39
N THR A 6 0.51 17.95 -6.16
CA THR A 6 -0.34 18.25 -5.00
C THR A 6 -0.05 19.66 -4.51
N LYS A 7 -1.10 20.36 -4.10
CA LYS A 7 -0.99 21.73 -3.58
C LYS A 7 -1.29 21.75 -2.08
N GLN A 8 -0.51 22.53 -1.35
CA GLN A 8 -0.67 22.76 0.07
C GLN A 8 -0.92 24.25 0.32
N ASP A 9 -1.97 24.59 1.05
CA ASP A 9 -2.24 25.95 1.46
C ASP A 9 -1.52 26.23 2.80
N TYR A 10 -0.51 27.09 2.77
CA TYR A 10 0.29 27.48 3.93
C TYR A 10 -0.36 28.57 4.79
N SER A 11 -1.52 29.10 4.40
CA SER A 11 -2.22 30.12 5.19
C SER A 11 -2.95 29.55 6.41
N THR A 12 -3.21 28.23 6.43
CA THR A 12 -4.08 27.60 7.42
C THR A 12 -3.37 27.07 8.67
N GLN A 13 -2.06 26.83 8.59
CA GLN A 13 -1.28 26.30 9.73
C GLN A 13 0.21 26.64 9.58
N LYS A 14 0.95 26.61 10.70
CA LYS A 14 2.37 26.96 10.73
C LYS A 14 3.28 25.82 10.31
N GLU A 15 2.87 24.57 10.52
CA GLU A 15 3.65 23.38 10.27
C GLU A 15 2.85 22.38 9.45
N PHE A 16 3.53 21.71 8.53
CA PHE A 16 2.97 20.66 7.68
C PHE A 16 3.81 19.42 7.82
N TYR A 17 3.15 18.29 7.97
CA TYR A 17 3.80 17.00 8.17
C TYR A 17 3.49 16.07 7.01
N TYR A 18 4.47 15.27 6.65
CA TYR A 18 4.38 14.29 5.56
C TYR A 18 4.92 12.95 6.03
N LEU A 19 4.20 11.89 5.73
CA LEU A 19 4.68 10.53 5.85
C LEU A 19 4.98 9.99 4.45
N PHE A 20 6.26 9.77 4.18
CA PHE A 20 6.70 9.05 2.97
C PHE A 20 7.09 7.63 3.37
N CYS A 21 6.48 6.65 2.75
CA CYS A 21 6.75 5.25 3.02
C CYS A 21 6.72 4.41 1.74
N SER A 22 7.34 3.25 1.80
CA SER A 22 7.32 2.22 0.76
C SER A 22 7.47 0.84 1.42
N ASP A 23 7.35 -0.20 0.62
CA ASP A 23 7.63 -1.57 1.08
C ASP A 23 6.78 -1.98 2.30
N LEU A 24 5.49 -1.70 2.25
CA LEU A 24 4.57 -2.08 3.32
C LEU A 24 4.30 -3.59 3.34
N HIS A 25 4.35 -4.23 2.18
CA HIS A 25 4.33 -5.68 2.00
C HIS A 25 3.13 -6.40 2.61
N PHE A 26 1.91 -5.89 2.38
CA PHE A 26 0.71 -6.63 2.74
C PHE A 26 0.67 -8.00 2.05
N GLY A 27 0.39 -9.03 2.82
CA GLY A 27 0.44 -10.42 2.37
C GLY A 27 1.74 -11.16 2.73
N ALA A 28 2.77 -10.47 3.21
CA ALA A 28 3.99 -11.10 3.70
C ALA A 28 3.86 -11.53 5.17
N LYS A 29 4.39 -12.71 5.49
CA LYS A 29 4.44 -13.19 6.88
C LYS A 29 5.32 -12.33 7.79
N GLY A 30 6.37 -11.73 7.22
CA GLY A 30 7.33 -10.91 7.95
C GLY A 30 6.96 -9.43 8.06
N GLN A 31 5.75 -9.05 7.67
CA GLN A 31 5.29 -7.66 7.78
C GLN A 31 5.25 -7.19 9.25
N ASP A 32 5.88 -6.05 9.54
CA ASP A 32 5.83 -5.45 10.87
C ASP A 32 4.61 -4.54 11.02
N VAL A 33 3.46 -5.14 11.30
CA VAL A 33 2.18 -4.44 11.45
C VAL A 33 2.23 -3.41 12.58
N LYS A 34 2.92 -3.70 13.67
CA LYS A 34 3.03 -2.77 14.82
C LYS A 34 3.79 -1.51 14.47
N ALA A 35 4.87 -1.64 13.70
CA ALA A 35 5.62 -0.48 13.21
C ALA A 35 4.77 0.38 12.27
N LEU A 36 4.02 -0.27 11.36
CA LEU A 36 3.10 0.43 10.47
C LEU A 36 2.00 1.16 11.24
N GLU A 37 1.35 0.50 12.19
CA GLU A 37 0.31 1.12 13.03
C GLU A 37 0.86 2.33 13.79
N ARG A 38 2.04 2.21 14.39
CA ARG A 38 2.70 3.32 15.09
C ARG A 38 2.90 4.52 14.18
N ASP A 39 3.45 4.31 13.00
CA ASP A 39 3.82 5.39 12.08
C ASP A 39 2.59 6.04 11.43
N PHE A 40 1.60 5.23 11.04
CA PHE A 40 0.35 5.74 10.47
C PHE A 40 -0.52 6.45 11.53
N ASN A 41 -0.56 5.96 12.76
CA ASN A 41 -1.25 6.64 13.86
C ASN A 41 -0.59 7.97 14.20
N LYS A 42 0.74 8.05 14.14
CA LYS A 42 1.47 9.30 14.31
C LYS A 42 1.14 10.29 13.19
N ALA A 43 1.09 9.82 11.95
CA ALA A 43 0.65 10.63 10.81
C ALA A 43 -0.78 11.16 10.99
N LYS A 44 -1.68 10.34 11.50
CA LYS A 44 -3.06 10.75 11.80
C LYS A 44 -3.12 11.80 12.90
N GLU A 45 -2.40 11.61 13.98
CA GLU A 45 -2.30 12.57 15.10
C GLU A 45 -1.81 13.95 14.64
N LEU A 46 -0.80 13.96 13.75
CA LEU A 46 -0.21 15.18 13.22
C LEU A 46 -0.96 15.77 12.01
N ASN A 47 -2.05 15.13 11.58
CA ASN A 47 -2.75 15.47 10.34
C ASN A 47 -1.79 15.51 9.13
N ALA A 48 -0.85 14.58 9.08
CA ALA A 48 0.13 14.49 8.01
C ALA A 48 -0.50 14.01 6.71
N ARG A 49 0.07 14.41 5.59
CA ARG A 49 -0.23 13.82 4.28
C ARG A 49 0.61 12.57 4.07
N ILE A 50 0.03 11.53 3.53
CA ILE A 50 0.65 10.21 3.39
C ILE A 50 0.89 9.91 1.91
N TYR A 51 2.13 9.54 1.60
CA TYR A 51 2.58 9.14 0.26
C TYR A 51 3.18 7.74 0.34
N ILE A 52 2.58 6.80 -0.35
CA ILE A 52 3.04 5.41 -0.41
C ILE A 52 3.70 5.19 -1.77
N ASN A 53 5.01 5.00 -1.79
CA ASN A 53 5.80 4.94 -3.03
C ASN A 53 6.07 3.49 -3.47
N GLY A 54 4.98 2.76 -3.75
CA GLY A 54 5.09 1.39 -4.28
C GLY A 54 5.36 0.30 -3.24
N ASP A 55 5.30 -0.93 -3.71
CA ASP A 55 5.43 -2.16 -2.92
C ASP A 55 4.51 -2.18 -1.68
N LEU A 56 3.25 -1.77 -1.91
CA LEU A 56 2.18 -1.89 -0.93
C LEU A 56 1.94 -3.36 -0.59
N PHE A 57 2.06 -4.23 -1.60
CA PHE A 57 1.82 -5.66 -1.49
C PHE A 57 3.10 -6.47 -1.66
N ASP A 58 3.18 -7.58 -0.94
CA ASP A 58 4.15 -8.65 -1.16
C ASP A 58 3.49 -9.81 -1.90
N MET A 59 3.19 -9.59 -3.16
CA MET A 59 2.49 -10.57 -4.00
C MET A 59 3.47 -11.31 -4.90
N ILE A 60 4.43 -12.02 -4.31
CA ILE A 60 5.30 -12.94 -5.04
C ILE A 60 4.57 -14.28 -5.14
N LEU A 61 3.93 -14.49 -6.27
CA LEU A 61 3.10 -15.67 -6.52
C LEU A 61 3.91 -16.77 -7.20
N HIS A 62 3.41 -18.00 -7.15
CA HIS A 62 4.11 -19.16 -7.70
C HIS A 62 4.45 -19.06 -9.20
N GLN A 63 3.75 -18.22 -9.96
CA GLN A 63 4.08 -17.92 -11.35
C GLN A 63 5.37 -17.11 -11.50
N ASP A 64 5.76 -16.35 -10.48
CA ASP A 64 7.05 -15.65 -10.45
C ASP A 64 8.14 -16.58 -9.94
N ARG A 65 8.59 -17.49 -10.82
CA ARG A 65 9.55 -18.54 -10.47
C ARG A 65 10.89 -18.05 -9.97
N LYS A 66 11.24 -16.77 -10.26
CA LYS A 66 12.53 -16.20 -9.85
C LYS A 66 12.54 -15.76 -8.39
N ARG A 67 11.38 -15.34 -7.87
CA ARG A 67 11.28 -14.75 -6.53
C ARG A 67 10.45 -15.59 -5.56
N TYR A 68 9.62 -16.49 -6.07
CA TYR A 68 8.74 -17.30 -5.24
C TYR A 68 9.53 -18.32 -4.40
N THR A 69 9.22 -18.35 -3.12
CA THR A 69 9.68 -19.38 -2.18
C THR A 69 8.46 -20.03 -1.55
N VAL A 70 8.37 -21.36 -1.60
CA VAL A 70 7.24 -22.11 -1.02
C VAL A 70 7.08 -21.75 0.46
N GLY A 71 5.85 -21.39 0.85
CA GLY A 71 5.50 -21.04 2.23
C GLY A 71 5.85 -19.60 2.63
N SER A 72 6.31 -18.75 1.70
CA SER A 72 6.53 -17.32 1.96
C SER A 72 5.23 -16.52 2.03
N ASP A 73 4.15 -17.03 1.45
CA ASP A 73 2.85 -16.37 1.46
C ASP A 73 2.21 -16.40 2.85
N LYS A 74 1.62 -15.30 3.26
CA LYS A 74 0.81 -15.21 4.47
C LYS A 74 -0.46 -16.08 4.37
N TYR A 75 -1.04 -16.12 3.18
CA TYR A 75 -2.26 -16.86 2.91
C TYR A 75 -1.94 -18.11 2.09
N ASN A 76 -2.19 -19.27 2.67
CA ASN A 76 -2.09 -20.54 1.94
C ASN A 76 -3.43 -20.84 1.24
N SER A 77 -3.79 -20.03 0.25
CA SER A 77 -5.10 -20.05 -0.40
C SER A 77 -4.98 -19.58 -1.85
N ASP A 78 -5.84 -20.13 -2.73
CA ASP A 78 -5.97 -19.68 -4.12
C ASP A 78 -6.55 -18.25 -4.23
N ASN A 79 -7.12 -17.73 -3.14
CA ASN A 79 -7.70 -16.38 -3.06
C ASN A 79 -6.77 -15.36 -2.38
N ASN A 80 -5.48 -15.61 -2.35
CA ASN A 80 -4.50 -14.78 -1.62
C ASN A 80 -4.43 -13.32 -2.11
N ILE A 81 -4.67 -13.05 -3.39
CA ILE A 81 -4.70 -11.68 -3.93
C ILE A 81 -5.83 -10.88 -3.29
N ASN A 82 -7.05 -11.43 -3.28
CA ASN A 82 -8.21 -10.74 -2.69
C ASN A 82 -8.07 -10.56 -1.17
N LEU A 83 -7.51 -11.56 -0.49
CA LEU A 83 -7.26 -11.48 0.96
C LEU A 83 -6.25 -10.37 1.28
N ALA A 84 -5.19 -10.24 0.50
CA ALA A 84 -4.21 -9.17 0.68
C ALA A 84 -4.81 -7.78 0.39
N ILE A 85 -5.62 -7.65 -0.65
CA ILE A 85 -6.32 -6.39 -0.96
C ILE A 85 -7.25 -6.00 0.19
N ASN A 86 -8.01 -6.93 0.74
CA ASN A 86 -8.90 -6.66 1.87
C ASN A 86 -8.12 -6.25 3.12
N GLU A 87 -7.01 -6.93 3.41
CA GLU A 87 -6.15 -6.58 4.54
C GLU A 87 -5.56 -5.16 4.40
N ALA A 88 -5.08 -4.83 3.21
CA ALA A 88 -4.57 -3.48 2.94
C ALA A 88 -5.67 -2.43 3.06
N TYR A 89 -6.85 -2.71 2.54
CA TYR A 89 -8.01 -1.83 2.67
C TYR A 89 -8.38 -1.59 4.13
N ASP A 90 -8.52 -2.65 4.93
CA ASP A 90 -8.89 -2.53 6.35
C ASP A 90 -7.85 -1.73 7.14
N PHE A 91 -6.57 -1.88 6.80
CA PHE A 91 -5.51 -1.10 7.43
C PHE A 91 -5.53 0.38 7.01
N LEU A 92 -5.71 0.67 5.71
CA LEU A 92 -5.57 2.01 5.15
C LEU A 92 -6.84 2.86 5.29
N GLU A 93 -8.00 2.24 5.40
CA GLU A 93 -9.29 2.94 5.44
C GLU A 93 -9.35 4.05 6.51
N PRO A 94 -8.89 3.86 7.75
CA PRO A 94 -8.88 4.93 8.76
C PRO A 94 -8.02 6.16 8.39
N TYR A 95 -7.13 6.02 7.42
CA TYR A 95 -6.20 7.06 6.97
C TYR A 95 -6.52 7.60 5.57
N ALA A 96 -7.60 7.12 4.95
CA ALA A 96 -7.91 7.38 3.54
C ALA A 96 -7.92 8.87 3.18
N ASN A 97 -8.44 9.72 4.06
CA ASN A 97 -8.51 11.17 3.84
C ASN A 97 -7.13 11.85 3.82
N GLN A 98 -6.10 11.20 4.33
CA GLN A 98 -4.74 11.72 4.42
C GLN A 98 -3.82 11.16 3.34
N ILE A 99 -4.23 10.07 2.68
CA ILE A 99 -3.45 9.42 1.62
C ILE A 99 -3.59 10.20 0.33
N GLU A 100 -2.49 10.78 -0.14
CA GLU A 100 -2.42 11.57 -1.36
C GLU A 100 -2.03 10.73 -2.58
N MET A 101 -1.20 9.70 -2.37
CA MET A 101 -0.66 8.89 -3.46
C MET A 101 -0.37 7.46 -3.00
N ILE A 102 -0.72 6.51 -3.85
CA ILE A 102 -0.24 5.14 -3.78
C ILE A 102 0.38 4.79 -5.12
N GLY A 103 1.69 4.62 -5.15
CA GLY A 103 2.44 4.25 -6.34
C GLY A 103 2.49 2.74 -6.56
N CYS A 104 2.79 2.33 -7.79
CA CYS A 104 3.04 0.93 -8.14
C CYS A 104 4.53 0.62 -8.02
N GLY A 105 4.86 -0.44 -7.27
CA GLY A 105 6.19 -0.99 -7.20
C GLY A 105 6.37 -2.21 -8.11
N ASN A 106 7.50 -2.88 -7.97
CA ASN A 106 7.82 -4.05 -8.77
C ASN A 106 6.98 -5.28 -8.39
N HIS A 107 6.51 -5.37 -7.15
CA HIS A 107 5.60 -6.45 -6.71
C HIS A 107 4.24 -6.34 -7.40
N GLU A 108 3.63 -5.17 -7.41
CA GLU A 108 2.33 -4.92 -8.07
C GLU A 108 2.44 -5.10 -9.60
N THR A 109 3.53 -4.64 -10.20
CA THR A 109 3.80 -4.82 -11.63
C THR A 109 3.89 -6.30 -12.00
N SER A 110 4.46 -7.12 -11.12
CA SER A 110 4.54 -8.56 -11.30
C SER A 110 3.14 -9.21 -11.31
N VAL A 111 2.25 -8.82 -10.41
CA VAL A 111 0.87 -9.31 -10.37
C VAL A 111 0.15 -8.93 -11.66
N GLN A 112 0.28 -7.71 -12.13
CA GLN A 112 -0.32 -7.27 -13.38
C GLN A 112 0.20 -8.09 -14.58
N LYS A 113 1.50 -8.36 -14.61
CA LYS A 113 2.12 -9.15 -15.68
C LYS A 113 1.61 -10.59 -15.73
N TYR A 114 1.52 -11.26 -14.57
CA TYR A 114 1.20 -12.69 -14.51
C TYR A 114 -0.30 -12.97 -14.35
N HIS A 115 -1.07 -12.05 -13.83
CA HIS A 115 -2.50 -12.22 -13.51
C HIS A 115 -3.41 -11.20 -14.18
N ASN A 116 -2.86 -10.22 -14.87
CA ASN A 116 -3.62 -9.12 -15.50
C ASN A 116 -4.55 -8.38 -14.52
N ILE A 117 -4.08 -8.19 -13.29
CA ILE A 117 -4.82 -7.52 -12.22
C ILE A 117 -4.02 -6.31 -11.73
N ASP A 118 -4.62 -5.13 -11.77
CA ASP A 118 -4.08 -3.92 -11.13
C ASP A 118 -4.59 -3.82 -9.69
N VAL A 119 -3.77 -4.36 -8.78
CA VAL A 119 -4.14 -4.44 -7.34
C VAL A 119 -4.18 -3.08 -6.67
N ILE A 120 -3.37 -2.12 -7.13
CA ILE A 120 -3.39 -0.75 -6.60
C ILE A 120 -4.70 -0.06 -6.98
N GLN A 121 -5.09 -0.15 -8.25
CA GLN A 121 -6.34 0.43 -8.72
C GLN A 121 -7.54 -0.16 -7.98
N GLN A 122 -7.58 -1.46 -7.77
CA GLN A 122 -8.65 -2.11 -7.01
C GLN A 122 -8.71 -1.63 -5.56
N THR A 123 -7.55 -1.49 -4.91
CA THR A 123 -7.46 -0.97 -3.54
C THR A 123 -7.97 0.46 -3.47
N VAL A 124 -7.53 1.33 -4.36
CA VAL A 124 -7.95 2.75 -4.42
C VAL A 124 -9.45 2.87 -4.69
N TRP A 125 -10.00 2.07 -5.59
CA TRP A 125 -11.44 2.08 -5.85
C TRP A 125 -12.25 1.67 -4.61
N SER A 126 -11.78 0.69 -3.86
CA SER A 126 -12.44 0.27 -2.62
C SER A 126 -12.43 1.38 -1.58
N MET A 127 -11.33 2.13 -1.47
CA MET A 127 -11.21 3.25 -0.54
C MET A 127 -12.09 4.45 -0.92
N ASN A 128 -12.41 4.63 -2.20
CA ASN A 128 -13.19 5.76 -2.69
C ASN A 128 -14.71 5.49 -2.74
N LYS A 129 -15.15 4.33 -2.30
CA LYS A 129 -16.57 4.02 -2.14
C LYS A 129 -17.09 4.56 -0.81
#